data_5549f057a7c7dde333ee6d672a018d90
#
_entry.id   5549f057a7c7dde333ee6d672a018d90
#
_cell.length_a   1.000
_cell.length_b   1.000
_cell.length_c   1.000
_cell.angle_alpha   90.00
_cell.angle_beta   90.00
_cell.angle_gamma   90.00
#
_symmetry.space_group_name_H-M   'P 1'
#
loop_
_entity.id
_entity.type
_entity.pdbx_description
1 polymer ?
#
loop_
_entity_poly.entity_id
_entity_poly.type
_entity_poly.pdbx_seq_one_letter_code
_entity_poly.pdbx_strand_id
1 'polypeptide(L)'
;MGRVTTRRRISHLSAGGAVARPETLAVEEPLEIRVNGRPLTVTMRTPGADIELAQGFLLTEGLVTGRDDIARVAYCRGATEDGVNTYNVLDVTLAPGVPEPDVDVTRNFYTTSSCGVCGKASLDAVRTVSKHSPGDDPTTVTSATLSSLPAALRKAQKVFASTGGLHAAALFDATGTALVVREDIGRHNAVDKVIGWALENGRVPLSGTVLLVSGRASFELTQKAVMAGIPILAAVSAPSWALGTSLSPASALGLFLTWLS
;
A
#
# COMPACT_ATOMS: atom_id res chain seq x y z
N MET A 1 1.68 -8.60 18.72
CA MET A 1 0.93 -7.77 17.76
C MET A 1 0.84 -6.36 18.30
N GLY A 2 1.44 -5.39 17.63
CA GLY A 2 1.46 -3.98 18.07
C GLY A 2 0.05 -3.39 18.16
N ARG A 3 -0.13 -2.38 18.99
CA ARG A 3 -1.40 -1.66 19.08
C ARG A 3 -1.54 -0.73 17.87
N VAL A 4 -2.68 -0.74 17.22
CA VAL A 4 -2.99 0.13 16.06
C VAL A 4 -3.23 1.59 16.49
N THR A 5 -3.67 1.79 17.73
CA THR A 5 -3.95 3.11 18.32
C THR A 5 -3.36 3.23 19.72
N THR A 6 -3.03 4.46 20.12
CA THR A 6 -2.59 4.80 21.48
C THR A 6 -3.32 6.03 21.99
N ARG A 7 -3.51 6.13 23.32
CA ARG A 7 -4.06 7.33 23.95
C ARG A 7 -2.96 8.19 24.52
N ARG A 8 -2.97 9.48 24.20
CA ARG A 8 -2.05 10.48 24.72
C ARG A 8 -2.81 11.75 25.12
N ARG A 9 -2.35 12.43 26.15
CA ARG A 9 -2.83 13.77 26.47
C ARG A 9 -2.13 14.77 25.54
N ILE A 10 -2.93 15.50 24.78
CA ILE A 10 -2.42 16.56 23.89
C ILE A 10 -3.14 17.87 24.18
N SER A 11 -2.47 18.98 23.90
CA SER A 11 -3.05 20.32 24.05
C SER A 11 -3.78 20.72 22.77
N HIS A 12 -5.07 20.93 22.88
CA HIS A 12 -5.89 21.51 21.83
C HIS A 12 -5.86 23.03 21.95
N LEU A 13 -5.45 23.71 20.90
CA LEU A 13 -5.40 25.15 20.81
C LEU A 13 -6.64 25.67 20.07
N SER A 14 -7.33 26.63 20.65
CA SER A 14 -8.46 27.34 20.04
C SER A 14 -8.35 28.84 20.34
N ALA A 15 -9.21 29.65 19.76
CA ALA A 15 -9.30 31.08 20.11
C ALA A 15 -9.56 31.32 21.60
N GLY A 16 -10.16 30.34 22.31
CA GLY A 16 -10.42 30.40 23.76
C GLY A 16 -9.26 29.91 24.64
N GLY A 17 -8.11 29.55 24.06
CA GLY A 17 -6.93 29.10 24.80
C GLY A 17 -6.58 27.62 24.57
N ALA A 18 -5.68 27.08 25.41
CA ALA A 18 -5.19 25.73 25.34
C ALA A 18 -5.92 24.82 26.36
N VAL A 19 -6.44 23.70 25.91
CA VAL A 19 -7.08 22.69 26.76
C VAL A 19 -6.42 21.34 26.54
N ALA A 20 -5.85 20.75 27.61
CA ALA A 20 -5.25 19.41 27.56
C ALA A 20 -6.34 18.34 27.74
N ARG A 21 -6.54 17.50 26.71
CA ARG A 21 -7.48 16.38 26.76
C ARG A 21 -6.87 15.11 26.19
N PRO A 22 -7.34 13.91 26.62
CA PRO A 22 -6.91 12.67 26.02
C PRO A 22 -7.37 12.58 24.57
N GLU A 23 -6.46 12.17 23.68
CA GLU A 23 -6.73 11.95 22.26
C GLU A 23 -6.29 10.55 21.86
N THR A 24 -7.00 9.96 20.92
CA THR A 24 -6.63 8.67 20.31
C THR A 24 -5.81 8.94 19.07
N LEU A 25 -4.56 8.46 19.04
CA LEU A 25 -3.63 8.64 17.95
C LEU A 25 -3.41 7.32 17.22
N ALA A 26 -3.23 7.37 15.90
CA ALA A 26 -2.74 6.25 15.14
C ALA A 26 -1.29 5.93 15.56
N VAL A 27 -0.97 4.65 15.68
CA VAL A 27 0.39 4.22 15.96
C VAL A 27 1.16 4.15 14.65
N GLU A 28 2.39 4.66 14.70
CA GLU A 28 3.37 4.61 13.62
C GLU A 28 4.65 3.98 14.16
N GLU A 29 5.06 2.86 13.58
CA GLU A 29 6.26 2.12 13.98
C GLU A 29 7.05 1.68 12.75
N PRO A 30 8.39 1.58 12.84
CA PRO A 30 9.20 1.03 11.76
C PRO A 30 8.88 -0.45 11.54
N LEU A 31 8.95 -0.89 10.30
CA LEU A 31 8.99 -2.30 9.90
C LEU A 31 10.18 -2.51 8.98
N GLU A 32 11.13 -3.31 9.41
CA GLU A 32 12.20 -3.81 8.56
C GLU A 32 11.71 -5.07 7.83
N ILE A 33 11.75 -5.02 6.51
CA ILE A 33 11.46 -6.18 5.64
C ILE A 33 12.80 -6.76 5.19
N ARG A 34 12.95 -8.06 5.41
CA ARG A 34 14.10 -8.86 4.96
C ARG A 34 13.67 -9.84 3.88
N VAL A 35 14.61 -10.22 3.04
CA VAL A 35 14.46 -11.31 2.07
C VAL A 35 15.62 -12.28 2.27
N ASN A 36 15.31 -13.55 2.53
CA ASN A 36 16.30 -14.60 2.83
C ASN A 36 17.30 -14.16 3.92
N GLY A 37 16.80 -13.50 4.98
CA GLY A 37 17.60 -12.99 6.11
C GLY A 37 18.37 -11.69 5.84
N ARG A 38 18.37 -11.15 4.60
CA ARG A 38 19.05 -9.90 4.24
C ARG A 38 18.10 -8.71 4.31
N PRO A 39 18.48 -7.59 4.94
CA PRO A 39 17.67 -6.39 4.98
C PRO A 39 17.39 -5.86 3.55
N LEU A 40 16.13 -5.62 3.25
CA LEU A 40 15.69 -5.06 1.97
C LEU A 40 15.28 -3.59 2.12
N THR A 41 14.39 -3.29 3.08
CA THR A 41 13.89 -1.93 3.30
C THR A 41 13.39 -1.75 4.73
N VAL A 42 13.28 -0.49 5.15
CA VAL A 42 12.56 -0.09 6.36
C VAL A 42 11.46 0.89 5.99
N THR A 43 10.25 0.62 6.40
CA THR A 43 9.10 1.52 6.18
C THR A 43 8.44 1.86 7.51
N MET A 44 7.92 3.10 7.62
CA MET A 44 7.04 3.48 8.72
C MET A 44 5.63 3.03 8.40
N ARG A 45 5.01 2.25 9.30
CA ARG A 45 3.67 1.70 9.07
C ARG A 45 2.78 1.78 10.30
N THR A 46 1.48 1.69 10.11
CA THR A 46 0.56 1.34 11.19
C THR A 46 0.57 -0.18 11.37
N PRO A 47 0.86 -0.70 12.60
CA PRO A 47 0.90 -2.13 12.86
C PRO A 47 -0.37 -2.87 12.43
N GLY A 48 -0.18 -4.10 11.96
CA GLY A 48 -1.26 -4.97 11.47
C GLY A 48 -1.22 -5.15 9.95
N ALA A 49 -1.58 -6.35 9.51
CA ALA A 49 -1.47 -6.79 8.12
C ALA A 49 -0.04 -6.64 7.55
N ASP A 50 0.99 -6.82 8.40
CA ASP A 50 2.38 -6.60 8.03
C ASP A 50 2.89 -7.67 7.04
N ILE A 51 2.36 -8.88 7.10
CA ILE A 51 2.64 -9.95 6.13
C ILE A 51 2.11 -9.54 4.76
N GLU A 52 0.87 -9.06 4.69
CA GLU A 52 0.29 -8.53 3.46
C GLU A 52 1.10 -7.34 2.94
N LEU A 53 1.53 -6.41 3.83
CA LEU A 53 2.39 -5.29 3.45
C LEU A 53 3.68 -5.75 2.77
N ALA A 54 4.39 -6.70 3.38
CA ALA A 54 5.65 -7.19 2.82
C ALA A 54 5.46 -7.88 1.47
N GLN A 55 4.45 -8.74 1.35
CA GLN A 55 4.17 -9.46 0.12
C GLN A 55 3.71 -8.54 -1.01
N GLY A 56 2.83 -7.59 -0.71
CA GLY A 56 2.39 -6.59 -1.67
C GLY A 56 3.54 -5.71 -2.14
N PHE A 57 4.41 -5.28 -1.22
CA PHE A 57 5.62 -4.55 -1.55
C PHE A 57 6.52 -5.34 -2.50
N LEU A 58 6.81 -6.61 -2.21
CA LEU A 58 7.66 -7.44 -3.08
C LEU A 58 7.06 -7.60 -4.49
N LEU A 59 5.75 -7.81 -4.60
CA LEU A 59 5.07 -7.91 -5.89
C LEU A 59 5.14 -6.58 -6.67
N THR A 60 4.82 -5.48 -6.01
CA THR A 60 4.73 -4.17 -6.66
C THR A 60 6.09 -3.57 -7.03
N GLU A 61 7.15 -4.00 -6.35
CA GLU A 61 8.54 -3.68 -6.71
C GLU A 61 9.14 -4.69 -7.73
N GLY A 62 8.37 -5.72 -8.14
CA GLY A 62 8.78 -6.70 -9.14
C GLY A 62 9.79 -7.73 -8.64
N LEU A 63 9.94 -7.89 -7.33
CA LEU A 63 10.86 -8.86 -6.71
C LEU A 63 10.27 -10.27 -6.69
N VAL A 64 8.96 -10.37 -6.73
CA VAL A 64 8.20 -11.61 -6.92
C VAL A 64 7.12 -11.40 -7.99
N THR A 65 6.64 -12.47 -8.57
CA THR A 65 5.65 -12.43 -9.65
C THR A 65 4.32 -13.10 -9.29
N GLY A 66 4.31 -13.84 -8.20
CA GLY A 66 3.15 -14.58 -7.74
C GLY A 66 3.34 -15.11 -6.31
N ARG A 67 2.29 -15.73 -5.78
CA ARG A 67 2.31 -16.31 -4.42
C ARG A 67 3.32 -17.43 -4.28
N ASP A 68 3.51 -18.22 -5.34
CA ASP A 68 4.39 -19.39 -5.35
C ASP A 68 5.88 -19.00 -5.25
N ASP A 69 6.23 -17.75 -5.54
CA ASP A 69 7.59 -17.24 -5.37
C ASP A 69 7.98 -17.05 -3.89
N ILE A 70 7.00 -17.12 -2.97
CA ILE A 70 7.18 -16.91 -1.54
C ILE A 70 6.94 -18.21 -0.78
N ALA A 71 8.03 -18.80 -0.26
CA ALA A 71 7.95 -20.02 0.54
C ALA A 71 7.40 -19.76 1.95
N ARG A 72 7.83 -18.65 2.59
CA ARG A 72 7.46 -18.34 3.97
C ARG A 72 7.57 -16.84 4.25
N VAL A 73 6.70 -16.35 5.15
CA VAL A 73 6.83 -15.02 5.76
C VAL A 73 6.71 -15.17 7.26
N ALA A 74 7.66 -14.62 8.03
CA ALA A 74 7.64 -14.74 9.48
C ALA A 74 8.32 -13.56 10.17
N TYR A 75 7.83 -13.19 11.35
CA TYR A 75 8.53 -12.25 12.22
C TYR A 75 9.81 -12.87 12.79
N CYS A 76 10.88 -12.09 12.81
CA CYS A 76 12.16 -12.51 13.41
C CYS A 76 12.05 -12.54 14.93
N ARG A 77 12.46 -13.66 15.55
CA ARG A 77 12.44 -13.83 17.00
C ARG A 77 13.47 -12.99 17.75
N GLY A 78 14.52 -12.51 17.06
CA GLY A 78 15.62 -11.77 17.66
C GLY A 78 15.40 -10.24 17.78
N ALA A 79 14.30 -9.71 17.25
CA ALA A 79 13.97 -8.29 17.36
C ALA A 79 13.25 -8.04 18.70
N THR A 80 14.03 -7.84 19.77
CA THR A 80 13.49 -7.67 21.13
C THR A 80 13.91 -6.33 21.73
N GLU A 81 13.00 -5.73 22.48
CA GLU A 81 13.25 -4.62 23.38
C GLU A 81 12.77 -5.05 24.76
N ASP A 82 13.62 -4.91 25.80
CA ASP A 82 13.33 -5.38 27.16
C ASP A 82 12.89 -6.85 27.25
N GLY A 83 13.40 -7.72 26.36
CA GLY A 83 13.04 -9.14 26.29
C GLY A 83 11.70 -9.45 25.61
N VAL A 84 10.98 -8.45 25.12
CA VAL A 84 9.70 -8.60 24.39
C VAL A 84 9.94 -8.42 22.91
N ASN A 85 9.36 -9.31 22.08
CA ASN A 85 9.44 -9.17 20.63
C ASN A 85 8.70 -7.91 20.17
N THR A 86 9.39 -7.02 19.46
CA THR A 86 8.82 -5.78 18.93
C THR A 86 7.94 -5.99 17.70
N TYR A 87 8.05 -7.15 17.03
CA TYR A 87 7.36 -7.45 15.75
C TYR A 87 7.66 -6.43 14.63
N ASN A 88 8.84 -5.81 14.70
CA ASN A 88 9.26 -4.77 13.75
C ASN A 88 10.26 -5.29 12.71
N VAL A 89 10.55 -6.58 12.69
CA VAL A 89 11.39 -7.23 11.67
C VAL A 89 10.66 -8.45 11.11
N LEU A 90 10.40 -8.42 9.81
CA LEU A 90 9.72 -9.48 9.06
C LEU A 90 10.67 -10.04 8.00
N ASP A 91 10.84 -11.35 7.97
CA ASP A 91 11.64 -12.04 6.95
C ASP A 91 10.76 -12.81 5.98
N VAL A 92 11.01 -12.59 4.70
CA VAL A 92 10.37 -13.29 3.58
C VAL A 92 11.38 -14.27 2.99
N THR A 93 11.10 -15.54 3.11
CA THR A 93 11.89 -16.59 2.45
C THR A 93 11.31 -16.83 1.06
N LEU A 94 12.11 -16.65 0.04
CA LEU A 94 11.73 -16.92 -1.36
C LEU A 94 11.71 -18.43 -1.63
N ALA A 95 10.91 -18.85 -2.60
CA ALA A 95 10.88 -20.22 -3.07
C ALA A 95 12.20 -20.56 -3.82
N PRO A 96 12.60 -21.85 -3.87
CA PRO A 96 13.78 -22.26 -4.61
C PRO A 96 13.73 -21.84 -6.08
N GLY A 97 14.82 -21.24 -6.56
CA GLY A 97 14.93 -20.78 -7.96
C GLY A 97 14.42 -19.37 -8.23
N VAL A 98 13.80 -18.70 -7.25
CA VAL A 98 13.47 -17.28 -7.35
C VAL A 98 14.74 -16.45 -7.12
N PRO A 99 15.10 -15.52 -8.04
CA PRO A 99 16.29 -14.70 -7.89
C PRO A 99 16.24 -13.85 -6.61
N GLU A 100 17.34 -13.79 -5.88
CA GLU A 100 17.48 -12.86 -4.78
C GLU A 100 17.57 -11.42 -5.31
N PRO A 101 16.99 -10.44 -4.59
CA PRO A 101 17.17 -9.03 -4.92
C PRO A 101 18.65 -8.65 -4.92
N ASP A 102 19.09 -7.87 -5.91
CA ASP A 102 20.45 -7.34 -5.92
C ASP A 102 20.69 -6.42 -4.72
N VAL A 103 21.80 -6.63 -4.01
CA VAL A 103 22.13 -5.92 -2.76
C VAL A 103 22.30 -4.40 -3.01
N ASP A 104 22.71 -4.00 -4.22
CA ASP A 104 22.80 -2.57 -4.58
C ASP A 104 21.42 -1.90 -4.70
N VAL A 105 20.39 -2.66 -4.99
CA VAL A 105 19.00 -2.17 -5.02
C VAL A 105 18.48 -1.91 -3.60
N THR A 106 18.97 -2.64 -2.59
CA THR A 106 18.50 -2.50 -1.20
C THR A 106 18.79 -1.11 -0.61
N ARG A 107 19.89 -0.45 -1.02
CA ARG A 107 20.22 0.91 -0.57
C ARG A 107 19.24 1.97 -1.07
N ASN A 108 18.49 1.67 -2.12
CA ASN A 108 17.55 2.59 -2.76
C ASN A 108 16.13 2.51 -2.20
N PHE A 109 15.85 1.51 -1.36
CA PHE A 109 14.53 1.33 -0.74
C PHE A 109 14.37 2.03 0.64
N TYR A 110 15.34 2.83 1.09
CA TYR A 110 15.12 3.73 2.23
C TYR A 110 14.12 4.80 1.83
N THR A 111 12.85 4.46 1.92
CA THR A 111 11.75 5.35 1.58
C THR A 111 11.55 6.35 2.72
N THR A 112 12.14 7.52 2.59
CA THR A 112 11.65 8.67 3.35
C THR A 112 10.29 9.06 2.77
N SER A 113 9.30 8.87 3.51
CA SER A 113 7.85 8.94 3.53
C SER A 113 7.07 9.88 2.60
N SER A 114 7.61 10.57 1.60
CA SER A 114 6.79 11.57 0.91
C SER A 114 6.60 11.44 -0.60
N CYS A 115 7.48 10.82 -1.35
CA CYS A 115 7.32 10.73 -2.81
C CYS A 115 7.85 9.46 -3.50
N GLY A 116 8.32 8.44 -2.78
CA GLY A 116 8.67 7.11 -3.36
C GLY A 116 9.83 7.10 -4.37
N VAL A 117 10.10 8.20 -5.05
CA VAL A 117 11.10 8.32 -6.11
C VAL A 117 12.52 8.59 -5.58
N CYS A 118 12.64 9.16 -4.38
CA CYS A 118 13.94 9.57 -3.82
C CYS A 118 14.88 8.40 -3.44
N GLY A 119 14.41 7.16 -3.52
CA GLY A 119 15.21 5.96 -3.21
C GLY A 119 15.67 5.17 -4.43
N LYS A 120 15.19 5.47 -5.65
CA LYS A 120 15.59 4.73 -6.86
C LYS A 120 16.79 5.40 -7.54
N ALA A 121 17.85 4.62 -7.78
CA ALA A 121 19.15 5.11 -8.25
C ALA A 121 19.13 5.66 -9.68
N SER A 122 18.09 5.40 -10.46
CA SER A 122 17.94 5.92 -11.82
C SER A 122 16.47 6.05 -12.23
N LEU A 123 16.19 6.92 -13.21
CA LEU A 123 14.86 7.06 -13.80
C LEU A 123 14.36 5.75 -14.45
N ASP A 124 15.26 4.91 -14.93
CA ASP A 124 14.91 3.62 -15.53
C ASP A 124 14.45 2.60 -14.46
N ALA A 125 15.02 2.66 -13.25
CA ALA A 125 14.59 1.85 -12.13
C ALA A 125 13.19 2.23 -11.59
N VAL A 126 12.66 3.39 -11.99
CA VAL A 126 11.29 3.83 -11.67
C VAL A 126 10.25 3.09 -12.53
N ARG A 127 10.63 2.56 -13.69
CA ARG A 127 9.75 1.84 -14.61
C ARG A 127 9.88 0.33 -14.42
N THR A 128 9.19 -0.21 -13.43
CA THR A 128 9.09 -1.67 -13.26
C THR A 128 8.20 -2.25 -14.35
N VAL A 129 8.65 -3.28 -15.02
CA VAL A 129 7.88 -3.93 -16.10
C VAL A 129 6.90 -4.94 -15.50
N SER A 130 5.62 -4.71 -15.70
CA SER A 130 4.58 -5.66 -15.30
C SER A 130 4.49 -6.85 -16.25
N LYS A 131 4.17 -8.03 -15.72
CA LYS A 131 3.77 -9.21 -16.51
C LYS A 131 2.29 -9.16 -16.92
N HIS A 132 1.53 -8.20 -16.40
CA HIS A 132 0.11 -8.05 -16.64
C HIS A 132 -0.16 -6.86 -17.56
N SER A 133 -1.22 -6.96 -18.36
CA SER A 133 -1.70 -5.92 -19.28
C SER A 133 -3.10 -5.43 -18.84
N PRO A 134 -3.21 -4.69 -17.72
CA PRO A 134 -4.53 -4.25 -17.23
C PRO A 134 -5.28 -3.35 -18.21
N GLY A 135 -4.60 -2.73 -19.17
CA GLY A 135 -5.23 -1.94 -20.24
C GLY A 135 -6.08 -2.77 -21.22
N ASP A 136 -5.85 -4.07 -21.32
CA ASP A 136 -6.62 -4.99 -22.17
C ASP A 136 -7.84 -5.59 -21.43
N ASP A 137 -8.01 -5.29 -20.15
CA ASP A 137 -9.12 -5.79 -19.34
C ASP A 137 -10.44 -5.11 -19.76
N PRO A 138 -11.48 -5.88 -20.14
CA PRO A 138 -12.73 -5.33 -20.64
C PRO A 138 -13.65 -4.75 -19.55
N THR A 139 -13.22 -4.72 -18.30
CA THR A 139 -14.03 -4.29 -17.16
C THR A 139 -14.49 -2.86 -17.31
N THR A 140 -15.79 -2.67 -17.19
CA THR A 140 -16.43 -1.36 -17.13
C THR A 140 -17.18 -1.19 -15.83
N VAL A 141 -17.17 0.03 -15.30
CA VAL A 141 -17.89 0.39 -14.07
C VAL A 141 -18.73 1.63 -14.34
N THR A 142 -19.96 1.65 -13.86
CA THR A 142 -20.85 2.82 -14.07
C THR A 142 -20.35 4.02 -13.24
N SER A 143 -20.63 5.23 -13.71
CA SER A 143 -20.33 6.46 -12.95
C SER A 143 -21.03 6.48 -11.58
N ALA A 144 -22.24 5.95 -11.50
CA ALA A 144 -22.98 5.82 -10.24
C ALA A 144 -22.26 4.92 -9.24
N THR A 145 -21.76 3.75 -9.70
CA THR A 145 -20.95 2.85 -8.87
C THR A 145 -19.68 3.56 -8.40
N LEU A 146 -18.89 4.15 -9.31
CA LEU A 146 -17.66 4.87 -8.95
C LEU A 146 -17.93 5.97 -7.93
N SER A 147 -18.97 6.76 -8.08
CA SER A 147 -19.34 7.84 -7.18
C SER A 147 -19.75 7.35 -5.78
N SER A 148 -20.16 6.09 -5.64
CA SER A 148 -20.54 5.49 -4.34
C SER A 148 -19.35 4.94 -3.56
N LEU A 149 -18.23 4.60 -4.23
CA LEU A 149 -17.07 3.92 -3.60
C LEU A 149 -16.44 4.72 -2.45
N PRO A 150 -16.27 6.06 -2.53
CA PRO A 150 -15.69 6.81 -1.42
C PRO A 150 -16.50 6.74 -0.14
N ALA A 151 -17.82 6.76 -0.24
CA ALA A 151 -18.68 6.61 0.93
C ALA A 151 -18.55 5.20 1.54
N ALA A 152 -18.46 4.16 0.70
CA ALA A 152 -18.22 2.79 1.13
C ALA A 152 -16.83 2.65 1.81
N LEU A 153 -15.77 3.23 1.21
CA LEU A 153 -14.45 3.27 1.82
C LEU A 153 -14.48 3.98 3.18
N ARG A 154 -15.09 5.17 3.24
CA ARG A 154 -15.16 5.96 4.47
C ARG A 154 -15.87 5.21 5.61
N LYS A 155 -16.93 4.49 5.32
CA LYS A 155 -17.66 3.66 6.30
C LYS A 155 -16.79 2.52 6.84
N ALA A 156 -15.88 1.99 6.04
CA ALA A 156 -15.00 0.89 6.41
C ALA A 156 -13.72 1.33 7.17
N GLN A 157 -13.36 2.62 7.15
CA GLN A 157 -12.18 3.19 7.79
C GLN A 157 -12.37 3.33 9.31
N LYS A 158 -12.24 2.24 10.05
CA LYS A 158 -12.50 2.20 11.50
C LYS A 158 -11.45 2.94 12.32
N VAL A 159 -10.18 2.81 11.96
CA VAL A 159 -9.07 3.46 12.68
C VAL A 159 -9.04 4.95 12.35
N PHE A 160 -9.22 5.32 11.10
CA PHE A 160 -9.34 6.72 10.71
C PHE A 160 -10.52 7.41 11.43
N ALA A 161 -11.66 6.74 11.57
CA ALA A 161 -12.81 7.30 12.28
C ALA A 161 -12.50 7.69 13.73
N SER A 162 -11.56 7.01 14.38
CA SER A 162 -11.15 7.28 15.76
C SER A 162 -9.93 8.19 15.90
N THR A 163 -9.12 8.34 14.85
CA THR A 163 -7.81 9.04 14.91
C THR A 163 -7.68 10.20 13.92
N GLY A 164 -8.40 10.15 12.81
CA GLY A 164 -8.27 11.11 11.70
C GLY A 164 -6.95 11.06 10.94
N GLY A 165 -6.02 10.14 11.28
CA GLY A 165 -4.61 10.19 10.89
C GLY A 165 -4.15 9.13 9.89
N LEU A 166 -5.04 8.36 9.24
CA LEU A 166 -4.64 7.29 8.35
C LEU A 166 -5.11 7.48 6.91
N HIS A 167 -4.32 6.96 5.98
CA HIS A 167 -4.76 6.67 4.63
C HIS A 167 -5.47 5.31 4.55
N ALA A 168 -6.24 5.11 3.48
CA ALA A 168 -6.84 3.83 3.18
C ALA A 168 -6.76 3.51 1.70
N ALA A 169 -6.73 2.21 1.42
CA ALA A 169 -6.94 1.64 0.11
C ALA A 169 -8.00 0.54 0.20
N ALA A 170 -8.80 0.40 -0.82
CA ALA A 170 -9.80 -0.67 -0.92
C ALA A 170 -9.84 -1.24 -2.33
N LEU A 171 -10.03 -2.55 -2.42
CA LEU A 171 -10.33 -3.25 -3.64
C LEU A 171 -11.82 -3.52 -3.71
N PHE A 172 -12.43 -3.17 -4.82
CA PHE A 172 -13.85 -3.43 -5.11
C PHE A 172 -13.97 -4.30 -6.35
N ASP A 173 -15.04 -5.06 -6.46
CA ASP A 173 -15.45 -5.64 -7.73
C ASP A 173 -16.13 -4.58 -8.63
N ALA A 174 -16.46 -4.97 -9.86
CA ALA A 174 -17.12 -4.09 -10.83
C ALA A 174 -18.53 -3.64 -10.41
N THR A 175 -19.15 -4.30 -9.44
CA THR A 175 -20.46 -3.92 -8.89
C THR A 175 -20.37 -2.87 -7.79
N GLY A 176 -19.15 -2.60 -7.29
CA GLY A 176 -18.90 -1.72 -6.16
C GLY A 176 -18.94 -2.42 -4.80
N THR A 177 -18.91 -3.76 -4.77
CA THR A 177 -18.79 -4.53 -3.53
C THR A 177 -17.35 -4.54 -3.06
N ALA A 178 -17.10 -4.12 -1.82
CA ALA A 178 -15.75 -4.13 -1.25
C ALA A 178 -15.26 -5.56 -0.99
N LEU A 179 -14.12 -5.91 -1.56
CA LEU A 179 -13.43 -7.18 -1.36
C LEU A 179 -12.51 -7.12 -0.15
N VAL A 180 -11.77 -6.05 -0.02
CA VAL A 180 -10.84 -5.79 1.10
C VAL A 180 -10.63 -4.29 1.28
N VAL A 181 -10.42 -3.87 2.54
CA VAL A 181 -10.04 -2.51 2.92
C VAL A 181 -8.85 -2.59 3.86
N ARG A 182 -7.85 -1.75 3.64
CA ARG A 182 -6.68 -1.61 4.52
C ARG A 182 -6.40 -0.15 4.82
N GLU A 183 -6.04 0.11 6.08
CA GLU A 183 -5.63 1.42 6.57
C GLU A 183 -4.16 1.40 6.94
N ASP A 184 -3.45 2.49 6.68
CA ASP A 184 -2.06 2.69 7.08
C ASP A 184 -1.74 4.19 7.14
N ILE A 185 -0.72 4.57 7.95
CA ILE A 185 -0.19 5.93 7.96
C ILE A 185 0.40 6.31 6.59
N GLY A 186 0.95 5.35 5.86
CA GLY A 186 1.50 5.48 4.52
C GLY A 186 0.49 5.08 3.45
N ARG A 187 0.15 5.99 2.53
CA ARG A 187 -0.75 5.67 1.41
C ARG A 187 -0.26 4.52 0.53
N HIS A 188 1.06 4.39 0.33
CA HIS A 188 1.68 3.30 -0.43
C HIS A 188 1.55 1.97 0.32
N ASN A 189 1.79 1.98 1.64
CA ASN A 189 1.61 0.81 2.49
C ASN A 189 0.16 0.29 2.47
N ALA A 190 -0.82 1.21 2.49
CA ALA A 190 -2.23 0.81 2.42
C ALA A 190 -2.53 0.04 1.12
N VAL A 191 -1.96 0.48 -0.01
CA VAL A 191 -2.09 -0.21 -1.31
C VAL A 191 -1.34 -1.54 -1.29
N ASP A 192 -0.10 -1.58 -0.78
CA ASP A 192 0.65 -2.83 -0.67
C ASP A 192 -0.07 -3.85 0.22
N LYS A 193 -0.67 -3.43 1.34
CA LYS A 193 -1.51 -4.32 2.16
C LYS A 193 -2.69 -4.92 1.38
N VAL A 194 -3.37 -4.13 0.56
CA VAL A 194 -4.48 -4.61 -0.29
C VAL A 194 -3.99 -5.62 -1.33
N ILE A 195 -2.88 -5.31 -2.00
CA ILE A 195 -2.28 -6.18 -3.03
C ILE A 195 -1.73 -7.46 -2.40
N GLY A 196 -1.08 -7.37 -1.24
CA GLY A 196 -0.59 -8.54 -0.52
C GLY A 196 -1.70 -9.45 -0.03
N TRP A 197 -2.83 -8.87 0.43
CA TRP A 197 -4.02 -9.66 0.70
C TRP A 197 -4.49 -10.43 -0.53
N ALA A 198 -4.51 -9.77 -1.68
CA ALA A 198 -4.92 -10.42 -2.93
C ALA A 198 -3.94 -11.54 -3.33
N LEU A 199 -2.64 -11.33 -3.16
CA LEU A 199 -1.61 -12.32 -3.41
C LEU A 199 -1.78 -13.56 -2.52
N GLU A 200 -1.97 -13.38 -1.22
CA GLU A 200 -2.22 -14.48 -0.27
C GLU A 200 -3.49 -15.28 -0.61
N ASN A 201 -4.49 -14.63 -1.19
CA ASN A 201 -5.75 -15.29 -1.58
C ASN A 201 -5.76 -15.79 -3.03
N GLY A 202 -4.61 -15.82 -3.72
CA GLY A 202 -4.49 -16.34 -5.09
C GLY A 202 -5.30 -15.54 -6.12
N ARG A 203 -5.46 -14.23 -5.90
CA ARG A 203 -6.31 -13.36 -6.72
C ARG A 203 -5.53 -12.49 -7.73
N VAL A 204 -4.21 -12.57 -7.74
CA VAL A 204 -3.39 -11.85 -8.73
C VAL A 204 -3.29 -12.68 -10.02
N PRO A 205 -3.53 -12.11 -11.23
CA PRO A 205 -3.86 -10.69 -11.50
C PRO A 205 -5.26 -10.29 -11.05
N LEU A 206 -5.40 -9.02 -10.66
CA LEU A 206 -6.63 -8.46 -10.14
C LEU A 206 -7.56 -7.93 -11.25
N SER A 207 -7.80 -8.76 -12.27
CA SER A 207 -8.76 -8.47 -13.34
C SER A 207 -10.17 -8.22 -12.78
N GLY A 208 -10.94 -7.37 -13.44
CA GLY A 208 -12.32 -7.13 -13.03
C GLY A 208 -12.49 -6.27 -11.79
N THR A 209 -11.45 -5.58 -11.32
CA THR A 209 -11.49 -4.87 -10.04
C THR A 209 -11.21 -3.37 -10.15
N VAL A 210 -11.60 -2.64 -9.11
CA VAL A 210 -11.32 -1.22 -8.90
C VAL A 210 -10.52 -1.05 -7.63
N LEU A 211 -9.34 -0.44 -7.73
CA LEU A 211 -8.58 0.04 -6.57
C LEU A 211 -8.98 1.47 -6.25
N LEU A 212 -9.56 1.72 -5.08
CA LEU A 212 -9.82 3.07 -4.58
C LEU A 212 -8.82 3.43 -3.51
N VAL A 213 -8.21 4.62 -3.63
CA VAL A 213 -7.30 5.18 -2.63
C VAL A 213 -7.86 6.46 -2.03
N SER A 214 -7.71 6.67 -0.71
CA SER A 214 -8.19 7.86 0.00
C SER A 214 -7.34 9.12 -0.28
N GLY A 215 -6.14 8.93 -0.84
CA GLY A 215 -5.22 10.00 -1.19
C GLY A 215 -5.24 10.36 -2.67
N ARG A 216 -4.18 11.06 -3.12
CA ARG A 216 -3.96 11.40 -4.53
C ARG A 216 -3.57 10.16 -5.33
N ALA A 217 -4.02 10.08 -6.59
CA ALA A 217 -3.41 9.19 -7.57
C ALA A 217 -2.02 9.73 -7.92
N SER A 218 -0.98 8.94 -7.67
CA SER A 218 0.41 9.24 -8.00
C SER A 218 0.97 8.20 -8.95
N PHE A 219 2.11 8.52 -9.59
CA PHE A 219 2.80 7.58 -10.47
C PHE A 219 3.04 6.22 -9.78
N GLU A 220 3.55 6.24 -8.54
CA GLU A 220 3.85 5.02 -7.80
C GLU A 220 2.60 4.17 -7.51
N LEU A 221 1.47 4.81 -7.16
CA LEU A 221 0.23 4.08 -6.93
C LEU A 221 -0.32 3.46 -8.22
N THR A 222 -0.15 4.17 -9.35
CA THR A 222 -0.50 3.63 -10.67
C THR A 222 0.40 2.44 -11.02
N GLN A 223 1.70 2.57 -10.81
CA GLN A 223 2.64 1.46 -11.03
C GLN A 223 2.27 0.24 -10.19
N LYS A 224 1.96 0.42 -8.90
CA LYS A 224 1.52 -0.67 -8.03
C LYS A 224 0.23 -1.34 -8.54
N ALA A 225 -0.74 -0.56 -9.01
CA ALA A 225 -1.97 -1.08 -9.62
C ALA A 225 -1.66 -1.91 -10.87
N VAL A 226 -0.81 -1.40 -11.77
CA VAL A 226 -0.37 -2.11 -12.99
C VAL A 226 0.34 -3.41 -12.64
N MET A 227 1.26 -3.39 -11.67
CA MET A 227 2.00 -4.57 -11.23
C MET A 227 1.09 -5.68 -10.69
N ALA A 228 -0.04 -5.32 -10.10
CA ALA A 228 -1.05 -6.25 -9.59
C ALA A 228 -2.11 -6.63 -10.63
N GLY A 229 -2.06 -6.09 -11.84
CA GLY A 229 -3.05 -6.35 -12.91
C GLY A 229 -4.43 -5.71 -12.63
N ILE A 230 -4.47 -4.57 -11.94
CA ILE A 230 -5.70 -3.85 -11.62
C ILE A 230 -6.06 -2.91 -12.78
N PRO A 231 -7.23 -3.07 -13.43
CA PRO A 231 -7.60 -2.26 -14.61
C PRO A 231 -8.05 -0.84 -14.28
N ILE A 232 -8.59 -0.60 -13.09
CA ILE A 232 -9.18 0.69 -12.73
C ILE A 232 -8.61 1.18 -11.40
N LEU A 233 -7.99 2.38 -11.41
CA LEU A 233 -7.56 3.11 -10.22
C LEU A 233 -8.42 4.34 -10.02
N ALA A 234 -9.10 4.43 -8.88
CA ALA A 234 -9.87 5.58 -8.45
C ALA A 234 -9.21 6.27 -7.24
N ALA A 235 -9.31 7.59 -7.15
CA ALA A 235 -8.75 8.36 -6.05
C ALA A 235 -9.74 9.42 -5.56
N VAL A 236 -9.80 9.60 -4.24
CA VAL A 236 -10.66 10.63 -3.62
C VAL A 236 -10.13 12.05 -3.84
N SER A 237 -8.84 12.18 -4.19
CA SER A 237 -8.18 13.47 -4.41
C SER A 237 -7.55 13.55 -5.80
N ALA A 238 -7.12 14.75 -6.21
CA ALA A 238 -6.60 15.04 -7.54
C ALA A 238 -5.40 14.16 -7.96
N PRO A 239 -5.24 13.90 -9.28
CA PRO A 239 -4.04 13.24 -9.81
C PRO A 239 -2.82 14.12 -9.70
N SER A 240 -1.62 13.50 -9.66
CA SER A 240 -0.37 14.23 -9.84
C SER A 240 -0.07 14.42 -11.33
N TRP A 241 0.67 15.49 -11.67
CA TRP A 241 1.03 15.81 -13.07
C TRP A 241 1.79 14.65 -13.78
N ALA A 242 2.63 13.91 -13.05
CA ALA A 242 3.40 12.79 -13.61
C ALA A 242 2.53 11.65 -14.18
N LEU A 243 1.28 11.53 -13.77
CA LEU A 243 0.33 10.56 -14.33
C LEU A 243 0.00 10.83 -15.81
N GLY A 244 -0.14 12.11 -16.20
CA GLY A 244 -0.52 12.48 -17.57
C GLY A 244 0.59 12.29 -18.59
N THR A 245 1.85 12.19 -18.18
CA THR A 245 3.03 12.13 -19.06
C THR A 245 3.66 10.75 -19.16
N SER A 246 3.34 9.82 -18.24
CA SER A 246 4.05 8.55 -18.07
C SER A 246 3.30 7.33 -18.57
N LEU A 247 2.01 7.47 -18.92
CA LEU A 247 1.21 6.34 -19.45
C LEU A 247 1.41 6.29 -20.96
N SER A 248 2.15 5.28 -21.42
CA SER A 248 2.13 4.93 -22.85
C SER A 248 0.72 4.40 -23.21
N PRO A 249 0.29 4.53 -24.51
CA PRO A 249 -1.00 3.98 -24.94
C PRO A 249 -1.15 2.46 -24.68
N ALA A 250 -0.04 1.74 -24.56
CA ALA A 250 -0.02 0.30 -24.26
C ALA A 250 -0.19 -0.04 -22.77
N SER A 251 -0.10 0.95 -21.87
CA SER A 251 -0.33 0.81 -20.44
C SER A 251 -1.55 1.63 -19.97
N ALA A 252 -2.51 1.87 -20.88
CA ALA A 252 -3.70 2.64 -20.58
C ALA A 252 -4.53 1.93 -19.50
N LEU A 253 -4.15 2.21 -18.25
CA LEU A 253 -5.03 2.01 -17.11
C LEU A 253 -6.27 2.88 -17.37
N GLY A 254 -7.45 2.34 -17.19
CA GLY A 254 -8.69 3.13 -17.16
C GLY A 254 -8.64 4.07 -15.96
N LEU A 255 -7.98 5.21 -16.11
CA LEU A 255 -7.82 6.18 -15.03
C LEU A 255 -9.11 6.98 -14.90
N PHE A 256 -10.07 6.47 -14.13
CA PHE A 256 -11.24 7.22 -13.74
C PHE A 256 -10.92 8.01 -12.45
N LEU A 257 -10.66 9.29 -12.63
CA LEU A 257 -10.53 10.22 -11.53
C LEU A 257 -11.92 10.70 -11.14
N THR A 258 -12.47 10.15 -10.09
CA THR A 258 -13.64 10.74 -9.45
C THR A 258 -13.16 11.84 -8.50
N TRP A 259 -13.21 13.07 -8.95
CA TRP A 259 -13.19 14.21 -8.06
C TRP A 259 -14.57 14.29 -7.39
N LEU A 260 -14.60 14.01 -6.10
CA LEU A 260 -15.78 14.26 -5.28
C LEU A 260 -15.45 15.49 -4.42
N SER A 261 -16.04 16.61 -4.80
CA SER A 261 -16.13 17.82 -3.97
C SER A 261 -17.09 17.60 -2.80
#